data_844046fdcad9857761ebb456e9ddaac7
#
_entry.id   844046fdcad9857761ebb456e9ddaac7
#
_cell.length_a   1.000
_cell.length_b   1.000
_cell.length_c   1.000
_cell.angle_alpha   90.00
_cell.angle_beta   90.00
_cell.angle_gamma   90.00
#
_symmetry.space_group_name_H-M   'P 1'
#
loop_
_entity.id
_entity.type
_entity.pdbx_description
1 polymer ?
#
loop_
_entity_poly.entity_id
_entity_poly.type
_entity_poly.pdbx_seq_one_letter_code
_entity_poly.pdbx_strand_id
1 'polypeptide(L)'
;DKSNMRRISFIAIMLSVCFSLWATSISKEQARRQAESFMQENGMRGMLTQAPSNGARTRSAQSGEDLYYVFNVGQNQGYVIVSGDDRTESILGYASSGTFDADKIPENMAAWLQGYADQIRYIQENNIQPAPNRAVRKAHAAVSELITSKWNQRAPFNNNCPEVDGKTCVTGCGPTALAQVMKFHQYPQTFNGSLPEYTTETKKKSMPSLGSTTFDWSNMLDNYNYGSTASQQEAVAHLFEYVGTALQTDYGIDGSSTYDNMYEKALNDFGYNSCATFVHRSPLSSE
;
A
#
# COMPACT_ATOMS: atom_id res chain seq x y z
N ASP A 1 -28.28 65.95 7.41
CA ASP A 1 -27.23 65.04 7.87
C ASP A 1 -27.23 63.69 7.11
N LYS A 2 -27.21 63.78 5.74
CA LYS A 2 -27.20 62.65 4.84
C LYS A 2 -25.78 62.04 4.61
N SER A 3 -24.76 62.67 5.11
CA SER A 3 -23.33 62.25 4.91
C SER A 3 -22.90 61.14 5.88
N ASN A 4 -23.42 61.12 7.11
CA ASN A 4 -23.06 60.14 8.10
C ASN A 4 -23.79 58.80 7.92
N MET A 5 -24.95 58.79 7.33
CA MET A 5 -25.69 57.55 7.06
C MET A 5 -25.10 56.70 5.92
N ARG A 6 -24.42 57.34 4.94
CA ARG A 6 -23.71 56.62 3.85
C ARG A 6 -22.42 55.97 4.29
N ARG A 7 -21.74 56.54 5.31
CA ARG A 7 -20.49 55.98 5.85
C ARG A 7 -20.74 54.74 6.74
N ILE A 8 -21.86 54.70 7.45
CA ILE A 8 -22.24 53.58 8.31
C ILE A 8 -22.68 52.40 7.47
N SER A 9 -23.37 52.61 6.32
CA SER A 9 -23.76 51.54 5.40
C SER A 9 -22.57 50.88 4.70
N PHE A 10 -21.49 51.59 4.42
CA PHE A 10 -20.28 51.01 3.82
C PHE A 10 -19.44 50.20 4.81
N ILE A 11 -19.46 50.53 6.09
CA ILE A 11 -18.76 49.75 7.12
C ILE A 11 -19.50 48.48 7.48
N ALA A 12 -20.84 48.48 7.43
CA ALA A 12 -21.66 47.27 7.65
C ALA A 12 -21.55 46.23 6.53
N ILE A 13 -21.22 46.66 5.30
CA ILE A 13 -21.04 45.74 4.16
C ILE A 13 -19.62 45.14 4.12
N MET A 14 -18.61 45.77 4.69
CA MET A 14 -17.25 45.23 4.77
C MET A 14 -17.03 44.23 5.92
N LEU A 15 -17.94 44.17 6.89
CA LEU A 15 -17.84 43.24 8.01
C LEU A 15 -18.52 41.86 7.78
N SER A 16 -19.08 41.63 6.58
CA SER A 16 -19.86 40.43 6.28
C SER A 16 -19.19 39.42 5.34
N VAL A 17 -17.88 39.55 5.09
CA VAL A 17 -17.13 38.61 4.21
C VAL A 17 -15.84 38.13 4.88
N CYS A 18 -15.87 37.95 6.20
CA CYS A 18 -15.00 36.96 6.81
C CYS A 18 -15.71 35.62 6.83
N PHE A 19 -15.96 35.03 5.66
CA PHE A 19 -16.13 33.60 5.60
C PHE A 19 -14.79 33.00 6.02
N SER A 20 -14.72 32.65 7.29
CA SER A 20 -13.74 31.70 7.78
C SER A 20 -13.78 30.50 6.84
N LEU A 21 -12.76 30.33 6.01
CA LEU A 21 -12.49 29.07 5.33
C LEU A 21 -12.11 28.06 6.42
N TRP A 22 -13.13 27.63 7.16
CA TRP A 22 -12.95 26.50 8.06
C TRP A 22 -12.83 25.28 7.17
N ALA A 23 -11.70 24.64 7.23
CA ALA A 23 -11.52 23.31 6.67
C ALA A 23 -12.63 22.40 7.21
N THR A 24 -13.37 21.74 6.33
CA THR A 24 -14.61 21.05 6.71
C THR A 24 -14.67 19.66 6.10
N SER A 25 -15.47 18.79 6.73
CA SER A 25 -15.92 17.58 6.06
C SER A 25 -16.59 17.94 4.73
N ILE A 26 -16.31 17.21 3.68
CA ILE A 26 -16.89 17.41 2.37
C ILE A 26 -18.18 16.56 2.21
N SER A 27 -19.17 17.13 1.52
CA SER A 27 -20.40 16.41 1.21
C SER A 27 -20.16 15.35 0.13
N LYS A 28 -21.08 14.39 0.04
CA LYS A 28 -21.11 13.39 -1.01
C LYS A 28 -21.05 14.00 -2.42
N GLU A 29 -21.76 15.09 -2.64
CA GLU A 29 -21.81 15.80 -3.93
C GLU A 29 -20.46 16.44 -4.26
N GLN A 30 -19.76 16.97 -3.26
CA GLN A 30 -18.39 17.47 -3.43
C GLN A 30 -17.41 16.34 -3.76
N ALA A 31 -17.47 15.23 -3.00
CA ALA A 31 -16.66 14.05 -3.25
C ALA A 31 -16.90 13.48 -4.66
N ARG A 32 -18.16 13.44 -5.11
CA ARG A 32 -18.50 13.01 -6.46
C ARG A 32 -17.85 13.88 -7.54
N ARG A 33 -17.92 15.21 -7.38
CA ARG A 33 -17.26 16.14 -8.32
C ARG A 33 -15.73 15.94 -8.36
N GLN A 34 -15.10 15.68 -7.22
CA GLN A 34 -13.68 15.38 -7.16
C GLN A 34 -13.36 14.07 -7.90
N ALA A 35 -14.18 13.03 -7.72
CA ALA A 35 -14.03 11.78 -8.46
C ALA A 35 -14.22 11.98 -9.98
N GLU A 36 -15.19 12.78 -10.40
CA GLU A 36 -15.41 13.10 -11.82
C GLU A 36 -14.23 13.85 -12.44
N SER A 37 -13.68 14.85 -11.75
CA SER A 37 -12.48 15.58 -12.19
C SER A 37 -11.30 14.63 -12.35
N PHE A 38 -11.05 13.82 -11.33
CA PHE A 38 -9.97 12.82 -11.35
C PHE A 38 -10.11 11.84 -12.52
N MET A 39 -11.32 11.36 -12.79
CA MET A 39 -11.60 10.47 -13.92
C MET A 39 -11.26 11.12 -15.26
N GLN A 40 -11.65 12.38 -15.46
CA GLN A 40 -11.35 13.12 -16.69
C GLN A 40 -9.83 13.27 -16.90
N GLU A 41 -9.10 13.63 -15.85
CA GLU A 41 -7.64 13.80 -15.87
C GLU A 41 -6.89 12.48 -16.16
N ASN A 42 -7.46 11.35 -15.72
CA ASN A 42 -6.85 10.02 -15.87
C ASN A 42 -7.45 9.18 -17.01
N GLY A 43 -8.27 9.77 -17.87
CA GLY A 43 -8.85 9.09 -19.02
C GLY A 43 -9.84 7.97 -18.69
N MET A 44 -10.32 7.90 -17.45
CA MET A 44 -11.34 6.94 -17.03
C MET A 44 -12.71 7.35 -17.57
N ARG A 45 -13.48 6.39 -18.08
CA ARG A 45 -14.80 6.64 -18.66
C ARG A 45 -15.83 5.76 -18.01
N GLY A 46 -17.00 6.32 -17.70
CA GLY A 46 -18.13 5.58 -17.13
C GLY A 46 -18.94 6.47 -16.19
N MET A 47 -20.14 6.00 -15.87
CA MET A 47 -21.01 6.67 -14.89
C MET A 47 -20.56 6.29 -13.48
N LEU A 48 -20.46 7.27 -12.58
CA LEU A 48 -20.17 7.03 -11.17
C LEU A 48 -21.42 6.55 -10.43
N THR A 49 -21.26 5.44 -9.72
CA THR A 49 -22.25 4.92 -8.76
C THR A 49 -21.59 4.81 -7.40
N GLN A 50 -22.17 5.42 -6.37
CA GLN A 50 -21.61 5.29 -5.03
C GLN A 50 -21.74 3.85 -4.55
N ALA A 51 -20.61 3.28 -4.10
CA ALA A 51 -20.61 2.00 -3.41
C ALA A 51 -21.25 2.16 -2.02
N PRO A 52 -21.99 1.15 -1.52
CA PRO A 52 -22.51 1.19 -0.15
C PRO A 52 -21.36 1.37 0.85
N SER A 53 -21.53 2.32 1.78
CA SER A 53 -20.60 2.47 2.91
C SER A 53 -21.01 1.51 4.03
N ASN A 54 -20.04 0.84 4.68
CA ASN A 54 -20.30 0.01 5.86
C ASN A 54 -20.60 0.85 7.12
N GLY A 55 -21.43 1.85 6.98
CA GLY A 55 -22.17 2.67 7.96
C GLY A 55 -21.41 3.13 9.20
N ALA A 56 -21.20 2.25 10.17
CA ALA A 56 -20.66 2.64 11.49
C ALA A 56 -19.14 2.90 11.53
N ARG A 57 -18.37 2.35 10.57
CA ARG A 57 -16.90 2.50 10.54
C ARG A 57 -16.43 3.68 9.71
N THR A 58 -17.25 4.14 8.77
CA THR A 58 -16.89 5.17 7.80
C THR A 58 -17.50 6.54 8.08
N ARG A 59 -18.37 6.65 9.09
CA ARG A 59 -19.11 7.88 9.39
C ARG A 59 -18.46 8.70 10.48
N SER A 60 -18.32 10.01 10.26
CA SER A 60 -17.87 10.96 11.27
C SER A 60 -18.91 11.12 12.38
N ALA A 61 -18.50 11.04 13.65
CA ALA A 61 -19.37 11.29 14.79
C ALA A 61 -19.76 12.78 14.91
N GLN A 62 -18.96 13.68 14.35
CA GLN A 62 -19.15 15.14 14.46
C GLN A 62 -20.07 15.70 13.38
N SER A 63 -19.92 15.24 12.13
CA SER A 63 -20.67 15.80 10.99
C SER A 63 -21.79 14.89 10.49
N GLY A 64 -21.78 13.61 10.86
CA GLY A 64 -22.66 12.60 10.28
C GLY A 64 -22.34 12.24 8.83
N GLU A 65 -21.31 12.87 8.24
CA GLU A 65 -20.82 12.59 6.89
C GLU A 65 -19.85 11.40 6.88
N ASP A 66 -19.67 10.79 5.71
CA ASP A 66 -18.70 9.71 5.56
C ASP A 66 -17.26 10.23 5.63
N LEU A 67 -16.38 9.50 6.33
CA LEU A 67 -14.95 9.82 6.42
C LEU A 67 -14.24 9.64 5.08
N TYR A 68 -14.76 8.81 4.21
CA TYR A 68 -14.38 8.67 2.81
C TYR A 68 -15.57 8.17 1.98
N TYR A 69 -15.52 8.41 0.69
CA TYR A 69 -16.53 7.98 -0.28
C TYR A 69 -15.89 7.06 -1.32
N VAL A 70 -16.60 6.03 -1.74
CA VAL A 70 -16.17 5.18 -2.84
C VAL A 70 -17.19 5.26 -3.98
N PHE A 71 -16.69 5.52 -5.18
CA PHE A 71 -17.50 5.57 -6.39
C PHE A 71 -17.03 4.51 -7.38
N ASN A 72 -17.88 3.57 -7.71
CA ASN A 72 -17.65 2.62 -8.80
C ASN A 72 -17.86 3.31 -10.15
N VAL A 73 -17.02 2.96 -11.12
CA VAL A 73 -17.03 3.49 -12.48
C VAL A 73 -17.66 2.46 -13.42
N GLY A 74 -18.78 2.81 -14.05
CA GLY A 74 -19.46 1.94 -15.00
C GLY A 74 -19.73 0.54 -14.46
N GLN A 75 -19.68 -0.45 -15.36
CA GLN A 75 -19.74 -1.86 -14.97
C GLN A 75 -18.31 -2.43 -15.01
N ASN A 76 -17.75 -2.72 -13.83
CA ASN A 76 -16.44 -3.33 -13.69
C ASN A 76 -15.26 -2.53 -14.30
N GLN A 77 -15.40 -1.19 -14.41
CA GLN A 77 -14.41 -0.30 -15.02
C GLN A 77 -13.54 0.42 -13.98
N GLY A 78 -13.53 -0.07 -12.75
CA GLY A 78 -12.75 0.47 -11.66
C GLY A 78 -13.57 1.23 -10.63
N TYR A 79 -12.88 1.90 -9.74
CA TYR A 79 -13.46 2.73 -8.68
C TYR A 79 -12.51 3.82 -8.24
N VAL A 80 -13.04 4.86 -7.62
CA VAL A 80 -12.29 5.99 -7.03
C VAL A 80 -12.69 6.13 -5.56
N ILE A 81 -11.70 6.28 -4.70
CA ILE A 81 -11.86 6.51 -3.25
C ILE A 81 -11.49 7.95 -2.96
N VAL A 82 -12.42 8.70 -2.42
CA VAL A 82 -12.31 10.14 -2.16
C VAL A 82 -12.36 10.39 -0.67
N SER A 83 -11.48 11.25 -0.17
CA SER A 83 -11.53 11.67 1.24
C SER A 83 -12.84 12.39 1.57
N GLY A 84 -13.29 12.23 2.80
CA GLY A 84 -14.41 12.97 3.38
C GLY A 84 -14.01 14.28 4.06
N ASP A 85 -12.76 14.72 3.92
CA ASP A 85 -12.24 15.93 4.57
C ASP A 85 -11.26 16.68 3.66
N ASP A 86 -11.43 17.99 3.52
CA ASP A 86 -10.62 18.83 2.62
C ASP A 86 -9.21 19.14 3.14
N ARG A 87 -8.91 18.74 4.38
CA ARG A 87 -7.58 18.84 4.99
C ARG A 87 -6.64 17.72 4.59
N THR A 88 -7.14 16.72 3.89
CA THR A 88 -6.36 15.57 3.39
C THR A 88 -6.26 15.58 1.87
N GLU A 89 -5.49 14.66 1.30
CA GLU A 89 -5.49 14.45 -0.15
C GLU A 89 -6.91 14.04 -0.60
N SER A 90 -7.42 14.69 -1.64
CA SER A 90 -8.80 14.46 -2.10
C SER A 90 -9.01 13.03 -2.62
N ILE A 91 -8.04 12.47 -3.35
CA ILE A 91 -8.10 11.10 -3.85
C ILE A 91 -7.20 10.22 -2.99
N LEU A 92 -7.81 9.30 -2.25
CA LEU A 92 -7.11 8.35 -1.39
C LEU A 92 -6.60 7.14 -2.17
N GLY A 93 -7.29 6.78 -3.26
CA GLY A 93 -6.89 5.67 -4.10
C GLY A 93 -7.86 5.44 -5.26
N TYR A 94 -7.45 4.64 -6.23
CA TYR A 94 -8.30 4.24 -7.34
C TYR A 94 -7.86 2.90 -7.93
N ALA A 95 -8.76 2.29 -8.69
CA ALA A 95 -8.45 1.18 -9.57
C ALA A 95 -9.02 1.45 -10.96
N SER A 96 -8.30 1.05 -12.00
CA SER A 96 -8.71 1.21 -13.41
C SER A 96 -9.54 0.04 -13.93
N SER A 97 -9.83 -0.95 -13.08
CA SER A 97 -10.67 -2.13 -13.40
C SER A 97 -11.27 -2.70 -12.13
N GLY A 98 -12.27 -3.55 -12.27
CA GLY A 98 -12.98 -4.17 -11.14
C GLY A 98 -14.11 -3.30 -10.59
N THR A 99 -14.73 -3.76 -9.54
CA THR A 99 -15.81 -3.09 -8.81
C THR A 99 -15.52 -3.19 -7.32
N PHE A 100 -15.67 -2.10 -6.60
CA PHE A 100 -15.57 -2.11 -5.15
C PHE A 100 -16.88 -2.64 -4.55
N ASP A 101 -16.75 -3.68 -3.73
CA ASP A 101 -17.82 -4.27 -2.93
C ASP A 101 -17.32 -4.34 -1.48
N ALA A 102 -17.89 -3.51 -0.62
CA ALA A 102 -17.45 -3.38 0.78
C ALA A 102 -17.53 -4.70 1.58
N ASP A 103 -18.40 -5.61 1.16
CA ASP A 103 -18.58 -6.91 1.83
C ASP A 103 -17.59 -7.98 1.36
N LYS A 104 -16.81 -7.68 0.30
CA LYS A 104 -15.89 -8.64 -0.34
C LYS A 104 -14.47 -8.09 -0.53
N ILE A 105 -14.12 -6.99 0.12
CA ILE A 105 -12.74 -6.48 0.06
C ILE A 105 -11.79 -7.37 0.85
N PRO A 106 -10.54 -7.55 0.37
CA PRO A 106 -9.50 -8.25 1.12
C PRO A 106 -9.21 -7.57 2.48
N GLU A 107 -8.80 -8.36 3.47
CA GLU A 107 -8.53 -7.86 4.82
C GLU A 107 -7.48 -6.74 4.86
N ASN A 108 -6.43 -6.84 4.05
CA ASN A 108 -5.41 -5.80 3.92
C ASN A 108 -5.97 -4.49 3.37
N MET A 109 -6.89 -4.54 2.41
CA MET A 109 -7.58 -3.35 1.91
C MET A 109 -8.52 -2.77 2.96
N ALA A 110 -9.24 -3.62 3.70
CA ALA A 110 -10.09 -3.18 4.80
C ALA A 110 -9.28 -2.46 5.89
N ALA A 111 -8.12 -3.01 6.27
CA ALA A 111 -7.20 -2.40 7.23
C ALA A 111 -6.63 -1.06 6.74
N TRP A 112 -6.28 -0.97 5.45
CA TRP A 112 -5.79 0.26 4.82
C TRP A 112 -6.86 1.36 4.81
N LEU A 113 -8.09 1.04 4.44
CA LEU A 113 -9.23 1.97 4.48
C LEU A 113 -9.57 2.40 5.91
N GLN A 114 -9.48 1.49 6.88
CA GLN A 114 -9.64 1.82 8.28
C GLN A 114 -8.58 2.82 8.76
N GLY A 115 -7.32 2.65 8.34
CA GLY A 115 -6.23 3.59 8.63
C GLY A 115 -6.53 5.01 8.13
N TYR A 116 -7.09 5.18 6.92
CA TYR A 116 -7.54 6.48 6.44
C TYR A 116 -8.71 7.04 7.24
N ALA A 117 -9.70 6.22 7.56
CA ALA A 117 -10.82 6.64 8.38
C ALA A 117 -10.37 7.15 9.75
N ASP A 118 -9.41 6.46 10.38
CA ASP A 118 -8.86 6.86 11.68
C ASP A 118 -8.06 8.15 11.61
N GLN A 119 -7.27 8.36 10.54
CA GLN A 119 -6.54 9.61 10.31
C GLN A 119 -7.49 10.78 10.08
N ILE A 120 -8.51 10.62 9.24
CA ILE A 120 -9.50 11.69 8.98
C ILE A 120 -10.27 12.01 10.25
N ARG A 121 -10.68 11.01 11.01
CA ARG A 121 -11.36 11.20 12.31
C ARG A 121 -10.47 11.97 13.27
N TYR A 122 -9.20 11.60 13.40
CA TYR A 122 -8.24 12.30 14.24
C TYR A 122 -8.06 13.78 13.84
N ILE A 123 -7.97 14.07 12.54
CA ILE A 123 -7.90 15.44 12.02
C ILE A 123 -9.16 16.25 12.41
N GLN A 124 -10.34 15.62 12.30
CA GLN A 124 -11.61 16.26 12.63
C GLN A 124 -11.73 16.53 14.13
N GLU A 125 -11.46 15.52 14.97
CA GLU A 125 -11.58 15.58 16.43
C GLU A 125 -10.59 16.58 17.07
N ASN A 126 -9.40 16.69 16.52
CA ASN A 126 -8.35 17.57 17.03
C ASN A 126 -8.27 18.92 16.28
N ASN A 127 -9.21 19.18 15.36
CA ASN A 127 -9.25 20.39 14.53
C ASN A 127 -7.89 20.73 13.90
N ILE A 128 -7.18 19.72 13.41
CA ILE A 128 -5.87 19.90 12.79
C ILE A 128 -6.05 20.66 11.49
N GLN A 129 -5.34 21.77 11.36
CA GLN A 129 -5.36 22.57 10.14
C GLN A 129 -4.31 22.04 9.16
N PRO A 130 -4.56 22.13 7.83
CA PRO A 130 -3.54 21.80 6.84
C PRO A 130 -2.29 22.65 7.12
N ALA A 131 -1.12 22.06 7.04
CA ALA A 131 0.11 22.83 7.15
C ALA A 131 0.09 23.95 6.10
N PRO A 132 0.31 25.23 6.49
CA PRO A 132 0.37 26.31 5.54
C PRO A 132 1.49 26.02 4.53
N ASN A 133 1.16 26.03 3.25
CA ASN A 133 2.08 25.75 2.14
C ASN A 133 2.65 24.32 2.14
N ARG A 134 1.78 23.32 2.00
CA ARG A 134 2.22 22.11 1.32
C ARG A 134 2.53 22.55 -0.12
N ALA A 135 3.78 22.98 -0.36
CA ALA A 135 4.24 23.26 -1.70
C ALA A 135 3.78 22.09 -2.56
N VAL A 136 3.02 22.40 -3.62
CA VAL A 136 2.67 21.38 -4.63
C VAL A 136 3.99 20.69 -4.95
N ARG A 137 4.16 19.46 -4.47
CA ARG A 137 5.38 18.71 -4.77
C ARG A 137 5.47 18.74 -6.27
N LYS A 138 6.52 19.38 -6.79
CA LYS A 138 6.76 19.36 -8.24
C LYS A 138 6.61 17.91 -8.65
N ALA A 139 5.69 17.67 -9.57
CA ALA A 139 5.51 16.34 -10.11
C ALA A 139 6.87 15.85 -10.55
N HIS A 140 7.42 14.86 -9.85
CA HIS A 140 8.64 14.22 -10.29
C HIS A 140 8.31 13.51 -11.59
N ALA A 141 9.25 13.50 -12.52
CA ALA A 141 9.09 12.70 -13.73
C ALA A 141 8.75 11.26 -13.35
N ALA A 142 7.82 10.66 -14.07
CA ALA A 142 7.45 9.27 -13.85
C ALA A 142 8.71 8.40 -13.95
N VAL A 143 8.93 7.57 -12.95
CA VAL A 143 9.99 6.56 -12.97
C VAL A 143 9.40 5.33 -13.65
N SER A 144 10.05 4.83 -14.70
CA SER A 144 9.67 3.57 -15.34
C SER A 144 9.79 2.40 -14.36
N GLU A 145 9.01 1.35 -14.57
CA GLU A 145 9.15 0.12 -13.79
C GLU A 145 10.60 -0.38 -13.85
N LEU A 146 11.18 -0.59 -12.68
CA LEU A 146 12.54 -1.15 -12.54
C LEU A 146 12.49 -2.68 -12.49
N ILE A 147 11.50 -3.24 -11.79
CA ILE A 147 11.34 -4.69 -11.60
C ILE A 147 10.44 -5.23 -12.71
N THR A 148 11.00 -6.11 -13.53
CA THR A 148 10.29 -6.79 -14.64
C THR A 148 9.75 -8.15 -14.25
N SER A 149 10.24 -8.74 -13.15
CA SER A 149 9.83 -10.06 -12.66
C SER A 149 8.36 -10.04 -12.22
N LYS A 150 7.63 -11.10 -12.66
CA LYS A 150 6.20 -11.32 -12.35
C LYS A 150 6.05 -12.59 -11.52
N TRP A 151 6.68 -12.57 -10.35
CA TRP A 151 6.74 -13.72 -9.47
C TRP A 151 5.55 -13.79 -8.52
N ASN A 152 5.22 -14.98 -8.07
CA ASN A 152 4.16 -15.22 -7.10
C ASN A 152 4.65 -16.12 -5.96
N GLN A 153 3.73 -16.62 -5.14
CA GLN A 153 4.07 -17.33 -3.91
C GLN A 153 3.93 -18.88 -4.02
N ARG A 154 3.52 -19.40 -5.18
CA ARG A 154 3.30 -20.83 -5.41
C ARG A 154 4.35 -21.37 -6.38
N ALA A 155 4.23 -22.64 -6.76
CA ALA A 155 5.19 -23.26 -7.68
C ALA A 155 5.46 -22.41 -8.94
N PRO A 156 6.72 -22.33 -9.38
CA PRO A 156 7.89 -23.04 -8.85
C PRO A 156 8.58 -22.33 -7.65
N PHE A 157 8.16 -21.14 -7.26
CA PHE A 157 8.82 -20.31 -6.25
C PHE A 157 8.87 -20.96 -4.87
N ASN A 158 7.86 -21.74 -4.51
CA ASN A 158 7.75 -22.41 -3.22
C ASN A 158 8.22 -23.89 -3.22
N ASN A 159 8.89 -24.34 -4.27
CA ASN A 159 9.28 -25.77 -4.34
C ASN A 159 10.16 -26.20 -3.16
N ASN A 160 10.97 -25.30 -2.60
CA ASN A 160 11.82 -25.55 -1.44
C ASN A 160 11.22 -25.05 -0.11
N CYS A 161 9.95 -24.60 -0.11
CA CYS A 161 9.26 -24.27 1.13
C CYS A 161 8.89 -25.53 1.92
N PRO A 162 8.77 -25.43 3.27
CA PRO A 162 8.39 -26.58 4.09
C PRO A 162 6.95 -27.03 3.79
N GLU A 163 6.69 -28.30 4.10
CA GLU A 163 5.35 -28.86 4.05
C GLU A 163 4.68 -28.83 5.44
N VAL A 164 3.37 -28.54 5.43
CA VAL A 164 2.48 -28.63 6.57
C VAL A 164 1.24 -29.42 6.13
N ASP A 165 0.85 -30.43 6.88
CA ASP A 165 -0.30 -31.29 6.60
C ASP A 165 -0.30 -31.87 5.16
N GLY A 166 0.89 -32.24 4.67
CA GLY A 166 1.10 -32.81 3.33
C GLY A 166 0.94 -31.82 2.18
N LYS A 167 0.97 -30.52 2.45
CA LYS A 167 0.91 -29.44 1.45
C LYS A 167 2.10 -28.49 1.58
N THR A 168 2.71 -28.14 0.47
CA THR A 168 3.78 -27.15 0.41
C THR A 168 3.25 -25.76 0.80
N CYS A 169 3.91 -25.12 1.75
CA CYS A 169 3.59 -23.75 2.17
C CYS A 169 3.86 -22.74 1.04
N VAL A 170 3.18 -21.59 1.10
CA VAL A 170 3.49 -20.48 0.19
C VAL A 170 4.72 -19.71 0.66
N THR A 171 5.42 -19.03 -0.25
CA THR A 171 6.64 -18.27 0.08
C THR A 171 6.37 -17.09 1.01
N GLY A 172 5.18 -16.47 0.92
CA GLY A 172 4.84 -15.20 1.58
C GLY A 172 5.15 -13.98 0.70
N CYS A 173 4.39 -12.90 0.93
CA CYS A 173 4.55 -11.66 0.15
C CYS A 173 5.92 -10.98 0.41
N GLY A 174 6.40 -11.04 1.63
CA GLY A 174 7.68 -10.48 2.04
C GLY A 174 8.88 -11.12 1.31
N PRO A 175 9.07 -12.44 1.40
CA PRO A 175 10.09 -13.13 0.62
C PRO A 175 9.95 -12.90 -0.88
N THR A 176 8.72 -12.84 -1.42
CA THR A 176 8.51 -12.57 -2.84
C THR A 176 9.00 -11.18 -3.23
N ALA A 177 8.70 -10.16 -2.45
CA ALA A 177 9.15 -8.80 -2.70
C ALA A 177 10.69 -8.69 -2.65
N LEU A 178 11.31 -9.23 -1.59
CA LEU A 178 12.76 -9.20 -1.43
C LEU A 178 13.49 -9.98 -2.54
N ALA A 179 13.01 -11.17 -2.88
CA ALA A 179 13.57 -11.97 -3.96
C ALA A 179 13.54 -11.26 -5.32
N GLN A 180 12.47 -10.52 -5.64
CA GLN A 180 12.38 -9.72 -6.86
C GLN A 180 13.36 -8.55 -6.86
N VAL A 181 13.58 -7.88 -5.72
CA VAL A 181 14.61 -6.85 -5.58
C VAL A 181 16.00 -7.44 -5.80
N MET A 182 16.30 -8.59 -5.19
CA MET A 182 17.59 -9.29 -5.35
C MET A 182 17.79 -9.73 -6.82
N LYS A 183 16.73 -10.21 -7.49
CA LYS A 183 16.77 -10.56 -8.93
C LYS A 183 17.05 -9.35 -9.80
N PHE A 184 16.46 -8.19 -9.51
CA PHE A 184 16.73 -6.96 -10.24
C PHE A 184 18.21 -6.57 -10.16
N HIS A 185 18.82 -6.67 -8.98
CA HIS A 185 20.22 -6.36 -8.79
C HIS A 185 21.15 -7.51 -9.19
N GLN A 186 20.67 -8.74 -9.35
CA GLN A 186 21.45 -9.97 -9.52
C GLN A 186 22.58 -10.07 -8.47
N TYR A 187 22.26 -9.77 -7.23
CA TYR A 187 23.19 -9.67 -6.13
C TYR A 187 22.64 -10.31 -4.85
N PRO A 188 23.50 -11.00 -4.04
CA PRO A 188 24.92 -11.31 -4.32
C PRO A 188 25.07 -12.41 -5.37
N GLN A 189 26.18 -12.45 -6.08
CA GLN A 189 26.51 -13.59 -6.93
C GLN A 189 26.75 -14.84 -6.08
N THR A 190 27.52 -14.69 -5.01
CA THR A 190 27.80 -15.74 -4.02
C THR A 190 27.50 -15.21 -2.63
N PHE A 191 26.66 -15.92 -1.90
CA PHE A 191 26.46 -15.72 -0.47
C PHE A 191 27.54 -16.49 0.30
N ASN A 192 28.44 -15.78 0.98
CA ASN A 192 29.56 -16.39 1.73
C ASN A 192 29.28 -16.45 3.24
N GLY A 193 28.01 -16.27 3.64
CA GLY A 193 27.59 -16.25 5.03
C GLY A 193 26.99 -17.58 5.50
N SER A 194 26.33 -17.51 6.62
CA SER A 194 25.51 -18.57 7.19
C SER A 194 24.21 -17.97 7.73
N LEU A 195 23.10 -18.55 7.37
CA LEU A 195 21.79 -18.24 7.95
C LEU A 195 21.51 -19.26 9.07
N PRO A 196 21.15 -18.82 10.28
CA PRO A 196 20.91 -19.73 11.39
C PRO A 196 19.64 -20.55 11.19
N GLU A 197 19.62 -21.72 11.82
CA GLU A 197 18.38 -22.47 11.98
C GLU A 197 17.36 -21.68 12.79
N TYR A 198 16.07 -21.91 12.52
CA TYR A 198 14.98 -21.34 13.31
C TYR A 198 13.78 -22.26 13.33
N THR A 199 12.82 -21.96 14.22
CA THR A 199 11.53 -22.66 14.27
C THR A 199 10.41 -21.68 13.93
N THR A 200 9.55 -22.03 12.98
CA THR A 200 8.41 -21.21 12.61
C THR A 200 7.47 -21.00 13.80
N GLU A 201 6.88 -19.81 13.90
CA GLU A 201 6.13 -19.43 15.08
C GLU A 201 4.80 -20.18 15.20
N THR A 202 4.00 -20.22 14.14
CA THR A 202 2.65 -20.81 14.18
C THR A 202 2.67 -22.33 14.05
N LYS A 203 3.39 -22.86 13.08
CA LYS A 203 3.39 -24.31 12.76
C LYS A 203 4.50 -25.08 13.43
N LYS A 204 5.39 -24.42 14.17
CA LYS A 204 6.52 -25.03 14.91
C LYS A 204 7.37 -25.95 14.02
N LYS A 205 7.55 -25.60 12.75
CA LYS A 205 8.42 -26.31 11.82
C LYS A 205 9.87 -25.90 12.07
N SER A 206 10.75 -26.87 12.21
CA SER A 206 12.20 -26.62 12.27
C SER A 206 12.70 -26.34 10.86
N MET A 207 13.36 -25.21 10.67
CA MET A 207 14.00 -24.80 9.43
C MET A 207 15.51 -24.93 9.62
N PRO A 208 16.22 -25.62 8.73
CA PRO A 208 17.65 -25.85 8.88
C PRO A 208 18.45 -24.56 8.68
N SER A 209 19.67 -24.56 9.20
CA SER A 209 20.66 -23.54 8.85
C SER A 209 21.10 -23.71 7.39
N LEU A 210 21.34 -22.58 6.71
CA LEU A 210 21.84 -22.57 5.33
C LEU A 210 23.24 -21.95 5.29
N GLY A 211 24.16 -22.59 4.60
CA GLY A 211 25.55 -22.15 4.44
C GLY A 211 25.77 -21.28 3.21
N SER A 212 27.03 -21.16 2.81
CA SER A 212 27.41 -20.44 1.59
C SER A 212 26.83 -21.07 0.33
N THR A 213 26.42 -20.23 -0.62
CA THR A 213 25.87 -20.68 -1.92
C THR A 213 26.11 -19.66 -3.02
N THR A 214 25.93 -20.07 -4.26
CA THR A 214 25.94 -19.21 -5.45
C THR A 214 24.55 -19.20 -6.08
N PHE A 215 24.02 -18.03 -6.37
CA PHE A 215 22.72 -17.88 -7.02
C PHE A 215 22.90 -17.89 -8.55
N ASP A 216 22.13 -18.73 -9.21
CA ASP A 216 22.13 -18.83 -10.68
C ASP A 216 21.13 -17.85 -11.29
N TRP A 217 21.49 -16.56 -11.28
CA TRP A 217 20.67 -15.47 -11.80
C TRP A 217 20.30 -15.63 -13.27
N SER A 218 21.16 -16.28 -14.05
CA SER A 218 20.95 -16.48 -15.49
C SER A 218 19.81 -17.45 -15.79
N ASN A 219 19.53 -18.39 -14.88
CA ASN A 219 18.43 -19.35 -14.99
C ASN A 219 17.14 -18.86 -14.31
N MET A 220 17.11 -17.69 -13.69
CA MET A 220 15.88 -17.14 -13.12
C MET A 220 15.10 -16.33 -14.17
N LEU A 221 13.95 -16.83 -14.60
CA LEU A 221 13.08 -16.15 -15.56
C LEU A 221 12.32 -14.99 -14.89
N ASP A 222 11.99 -13.96 -15.65
CA ASP A 222 11.11 -12.89 -15.19
C ASP A 222 9.64 -13.37 -15.10
N ASN A 223 9.25 -14.34 -15.92
CA ASN A 223 7.89 -14.86 -15.95
C ASN A 223 7.90 -16.37 -16.18
N TYR A 224 7.23 -17.11 -15.30
CA TYR A 224 7.11 -18.58 -15.34
C TYR A 224 5.79 -19.08 -15.92
N ASN A 225 4.89 -18.19 -16.34
CA ASN A 225 3.57 -18.57 -16.88
C ASN A 225 3.63 -19.29 -18.24
N TYR A 226 4.76 -19.16 -18.95
CA TYR A 226 4.94 -19.74 -20.30
C TYR A 226 5.78 -21.01 -20.32
N GLY A 227 5.99 -21.60 -19.13
CA GLY A 227 6.80 -22.80 -18.96
C GLY A 227 8.24 -22.51 -18.55
N SER A 228 8.89 -23.50 -17.98
CA SER A 228 10.27 -23.39 -17.47
C SER A 228 10.91 -24.78 -17.39
N THR A 229 12.22 -24.85 -17.50
CA THR A 229 13.01 -26.07 -17.28
C THR A 229 13.15 -26.36 -15.79
N ALA A 230 13.51 -27.59 -15.44
CA ALA A 230 13.78 -27.96 -14.05
C ALA A 230 14.90 -27.09 -13.42
N SER A 231 15.96 -26.79 -14.17
CA SER A 231 17.04 -25.91 -13.70
C SER A 231 16.57 -24.47 -13.41
N GLN A 232 15.65 -23.95 -14.21
CA GLN A 232 15.06 -22.63 -14.01
C GLN A 232 14.15 -22.59 -12.78
N GLN A 233 13.38 -23.65 -12.56
CA GLN A 233 12.55 -23.79 -11.37
C GLN A 233 13.39 -23.92 -10.11
N GLU A 234 14.44 -24.74 -10.15
CA GLU A 234 15.36 -24.91 -9.03
C GLU A 234 16.10 -23.62 -8.69
N ALA A 235 16.58 -22.88 -9.70
CA ALA A 235 17.28 -21.62 -9.48
C ALA A 235 16.43 -20.61 -8.70
N VAL A 236 15.16 -20.45 -9.07
CA VAL A 236 14.29 -19.52 -8.36
C VAL A 236 13.84 -20.05 -7.00
N ALA A 237 13.52 -21.35 -6.87
CA ALA A 237 13.15 -21.95 -5.60
C ALA A 237 14.29 -21.86 -4.58
N HIS A 238 15.53 -22.08 -5.03
CA HIS A 238 16.72 -21.92 -4.21
C HIS A 238 16.92 -20.49 -3.66
N LEU A 239 16.69 -19.47 -4.49
CA LEU A 239 16.69 -18.09 -4.00
C LEU A 239 15.64 -17.88 -2.92
N PHE A 240 14.40 -18.34 -3.15
CA PHE A 240 13.31 -18.20 -2.18
C PHE A 240 13.57 -18.94 -0.86
N GLU A 241 14.24 -20.08 -0.88
CA GLU A 241 14.67 -20.81 0.32
C GLU A 241 15.61 -19.95 1.18
N TYR A 242 16.62 -19.33 0.57
CA TYR A 242 17.56 -18.44 1.28
C TYR A 242 16.88 -17.17 1.77
N VAL A 243 16.08 -16.53 0.95
CA VAL A 243 15.35 -15.31 1.32
C VAL A 243 14.37 -15.58 2.45
N GLY A 244 13.60 -16.68 2.35
CA GLY A 244 12.64 -17.07 3.38
C GLY A 244 13.32 -17.40 4.72
N THR A 245 14.48 -18.06 4.69
CA THR A 245 15.28 -18.35 5.89
C THR A 245 15.87 -17.07 6.49
N ALA A 246 16.42 -16.17 5.68
CA ALA A 246 16.94 -14.89 6.16
C ALA A 246 15.89 -14.03 6.85
N LEU A 247 14.67 -14.05 6.34
CA LEU A 247 13.51 -13.36 6.92
C LEU A 247 12.85 -14.13 8.07
N GLN A 248 13.32 -15.34 8.42
CA GLN A 248 12.70 -16.23 9.40
C GLN A 248 11.19 -16.39 9.20
N THR A 249 10.81 -16.65 7.95
CA THR A 249 9.40 -16.71 7.52
C THR A 249 8.59 -17.69 8.34
N ASP A 250 7.47 -17.25 8.91
CA ASP A 250 6.47 -18.11 9.53
C ASP A 250 5.57 -18.72 8.45
N TYR A 251 5.94 -19.91 8.01
CA TYR A 251 5.35 -20.58 6.84
C TYR A 251 3.96 -21.15 7.11
N GLY A 252 3.03 -20.92 6.18
CA GLY A 252 1.70 -21.50 6.15
C GLY A 252 1.22 -21.87 4.74
N ILE A 253 0.18 -22.72 4.67
CA ILE A 253 -0.34 -23.27 3.41
C ILE A 253 -1.07 -22.19 2.58
N ASP A 254 -1.81 -21.32 3.25
CA ASP A 254 -2.64 -20.28 2.62
C ASP A 254 -2.05 -18.88 2.74
N GLY A 255 -1.08 -18.71 3.63
CA GLY A 255 -0.35 -17.47 3.84
C GLY A 255 0.87 -17.69 4.73
N SER A 256 1.96 -17.00 4.42
CA SER A 256 3.19 -16.95 5.21
C SER A 256 3.49 -15.50 5.58
N SER A 257 4.03 -15.28 6.78
CA SER A 257 4.29 -13.95 7.30
C SER A 257 5.76 -13.75 7.69
N THR A 258 6.19 -12.49 7.71
CA THR A 258 7.52 -12.06 8.12
C THR A 258 7.41 -10.81 8.98
N TYR A 259 8.36 -10.58 9.87
CA TYR A 259 8.42 -9.36 10.66
C TYR A 259 9.20 -8.26 9.94
N ASP A 260 8.73 -7.02 10.06
CA ASP A 260 9.31 -5.86 9.37
C ASP A 260 10.78 -5.63 9.72
N ASN A 261 11.17 -5.85 10.97
CA ASN A 261 12.55 -5.70 11.43
C ASN A 261 13.53 -6.73 10.85
N MET A 262 13.03 -7.79 10.21
CA MET A 262 13.90 -8.81 9.60
C MET A 262 14.44 -8.39 8.24
N TYR A 263 13.85 -7.40 7.55
CA TYR A 263 14.30 -6.99 6.22
C TYR A 263 15.68 -6.34 6.23
N GLU A 264 15.93 -5.44 7.17
CA GLU A 264 17.24 -4.80 7.30
C GLU A 264 18.33 -5.87 7.60
N LYS A 265 18.02 -6.79 8.54
CA LYS A 265 18.91 -7.90 8.86
C LYS A 265 19.18 -8.77 7.65
N ALA A 266 18.15 -9.21 6.92
CA ALA A 266 18.28 -10.07 5.75
C ALA A 266 19.11 -9.41 4.64
N LEU A 267 18.88 -8.13 4.36
CA LEU A 267 19.67 -7.37 3.40
C LEU A 267 21.14 -7.25 3.83
N ASN A 268 21.39 -7.04 5.11
CA ASN A 268 22.75 -7.01 5.65
C ASN A 268 23.43 -8.38 5.54
N ASP A 269 22.74 -9.47 5.84
CA ASP A 269 23.24 -10.84 5.69
C ASP A 269 23.64 -11.11 4.22
N PHE A 270 22.88 -10.63 3.25
CA PHE A 270 23.19 -10.74 1.81
C PHE A 270 24.21 -9.70 1.29
N GLY A 271 24.74 -8.83 2.15
CA GLY A 271 25.79 -7.89 1.79
C GLY A 271 25.31 -6.53 1.26
N TYR A 272 24.04 -6.16 1.45
CA TYR A 272 23.51 -4.82 1.13
C TYR A 272 23.74 -3.79 2.26
N ASN A 273 24.58 -4.08 3.21
CA ASN A 273 24.76 -3.36 4.47
C ASN A 273 25.11 -1.87 4.35
N SER A 274 25.66 -1.41 3.23
CA SER A 274 25.97 0.01 3.01
C SER A 274 24.79 0.81 2.43
N CYS A 275 23.72 0.13 2.01
CA CYS A 275 22.62 0.74 1.23
C CYS A 275 21.24 0.53 1.83
N ALA A 276 21.11 -0.38 2.81
CA ALA A 276 19.84 -0.77 3.38
C ALA A 276 19.64 -0.15 4.77
N THR A 277 18.57 0.61 4.92
CA THR A 277 18.10 1.11 6.21
C THR A 277 16.60 0.93 6.27
N PHE A 278 16.10 0.32 7.33
CA PHE A 278 14.67 0.20 7.57
C PHE A 278 14.15 1.45 8.29
N VAL A 279 13.20 2.12 7.67
CA VAL A 279 12.54 3.28 8.26
C VAL A 279 11.06 2.98 8.44
N HIS A 280 10.63 2.84 9.67
CA HIS A 280 9.22 2.69 10.01
C HIS A 280 8.58 4.08 10.12
N ARG A 281 7.65 4.38 9.22
CA ARG A 281 6.84 5.60 9.33
C ARG A 281 5.69 5.35 10.28
N SER A 282 5.73 5.96 11.45
CA SER A 282 4.55 6.01 12.32
C SER A 282 3.42 6.74 11.59
N PRO A 283 2.20 6.18 11.53
CA PRO A 283 1.06 6.86 10.91
C PRO A 283 0.68 8.18 11.59
N LEU A 284 1.23 8.44 12.78
CA LEU A 284 0.96 9.64 13.58
C LEU A 284 2.13 10.63 13.64
N SER A 285 3.28 10.34 13.02
CA SER A 285 4.38 11.31 12.96
C SER A 285 4.18 12.25 11.77
N SER A 286 3.76 13.47 12.07
CA SER A 286 3.83 14.58 11.14
C SER A 286 5.28 15.08 11.07
N GLU A 287 6.08 14.62 10.14
CA GLU A 287 7.26 15.32 9.66
C GLU A 287 7.14 15.56 8.16
#